data_1e7c18df5d49f25477f969ed5e190e38
#
_entry.id   1e7c18df5d49f25477f969ed5e190e38
#
_cell.length_a   1.000
_cell.length_b   1.000
_cell.length_c   1.000
_cell.angle_alpha   90.00
_cell.angle_beta   90.00
_cell.angle_gamma   90.00
#
_symmetry.space_group_name_H-M   'P 1'
#
loop_
_entity.id
_entity.type
_entity.pdbx_description
1 polymer ?
#
loop_
_entity_poly.entity_id
_entity_poly.type
_entity_poly.pdbx_seq_one_letter_code
_entity_poly.pdbx_strand_id
1 'polypeptide(L)'
;MKKQLNNRQQQADYDLNVILILTLVPLLLFLTFKPTLFSYTNQTSVPLWFRLILLASCQFAIAGLGTSTVMLYRKESFRYFRLITKNLVPTLFQSLLIALPLIILKVVTHQFHSYLPLQSIQLTKEVMIQSFPSNILAYLFICLIWGFWEGFNYVVISEKIRIRFLSSYYWLDSGAITCAIFCHLIHGIIGFDIYTLFEALTVFILIYGMLTIQKHN
;
A
#
# COMPACT_ATOMS: atom_id res chain seq x y z
N MET A 1 16.24 17.25 28.13
CA MET A 1 16.34 15.83 28.55
C MET A 1 15.68 14.95 27.49
N LYS A 2 16.40 14.00 26.86
CA LYS A 2 15.79 13.00 25.96
C LYS A 2 14.99 12.01 26.83
N LYS A 3 13.69 11.95 26.63
CA LYS A 3 12.82 11.00 27.34
C LYS A 3 13.27 9.58 26.97
N GLN A 4 13.68 8.78 27.97
CA GLN A 4 14.09 7.40 27.74
C GLN A 4 12.88 6.58 27.23
N LEU A 5 13.05 5.90 26.11
CA LEU A 5 12.03 5.06 25.53
C LEU A 5 11.84 3.80 26.36
N ASN A 6 10.60 3.37 26.53
CA ASN A 6 10.33 2.05 27.13
C ASN A 6 10.66 0.91 26.13
N ASN A 7 10.73 -0.33 26.62
CA ASN A 7 11.11 -1.49 25.81
C ASN A 7 10.25 -1.68 24.56
N ARG A 8 8.94 -1.43 24.65
CA ARG A 8 8.01 -1.53 23.49
C ARG A 8 8.27 -0.45 22.47
N GLN A 9 8.58 0.76 22.90
CA GLN A 9 8.92 1.88 22.01
C GLN A 9 10.27 1.65 21.32
N GLN A 10 11.27 1.14 22.03
CA GLN A 10 12.57 0.77 21.44
C GLN A 10 12.41 -0.33 20.40
N GLN A 11 11.56 -1.31 20.69
CA GLN A 11 11.25 -2.39 19.77
C GLN A 11 10.57 -1.90 18.50
N ALA A 12 9.58 -1.01 18.63
CA ALA A 12 8.90 -0.40 17.49
C ALA A 12 9.85 0.50 16.67
N ASP A 13 10.75 1.21 17.34
CA ASP A 13 11.79 2.03 16.69
C ASP A 13 12.73 1.17 15.83
N TYR A 14 13.18 0.04 16.37
CA TYR A 14 13.99 -0.94 15.62
C TYR A 14 13.21 -1.51 14.43
N ASP A 15 11.95 -1.91 14.63
CA ASP A 15 11.08 -2.46 13.59
C ASP A 15 10.90 -1.45 12.43
N LEU A 16 10.66 -0.18 12.76
CA LEU A 16 10.54 0.89 11.77
C LEU A 16 11.83 1.11 10.99
N ASN A 17 13.00 1.04 11.64
CA ASN A 17 14.28 1.15 10.96
C ASN A 17 14.52 -0.04 10.00
N VAL A 18 14.17 -1.25 10.40
CA VAL A 18 14.25 -2.44 9.52
C VAL A 18 13.33 -2.27 8.31
N ILE A 19 12.08 -1.85 8.53
CA ILE A 19 11.13 -1.60 7.44
C ILE A 19 11.68 -0.52 6.50
N LEU A 20 12.19 0.58 7.04
CA LEU A 20 12.75 1.68 6.25
C LEU A 20 13.92 1.20 5.36
N ILE A 21 14.86 0.46 5.91
CA ILE A 21 16.01 -0.05 5.15
C ILE A 21 15.55 -1.01 4.05
N LEU A 22 14.67 -1.98 4.40
CA LEU A 22 14.14 -2.97 3.46
C LEU A 22 13.16 -2.36 2.43
N THR A 23 12.69 -1.15 2.62
CA THR A 23 11.95 -0.37 1.62
C THR A 23 12.89 0.44 0.74
N LEU A 24 13.83 1.17 1.34
CA LEU A 24 14.71 2.08 0.60
C LEU A 24 15.69 1.35 -0.32
N VAL A 25 16.26 0.23 0.12
CA VAL A 25 17.22 -0.51 -0.71
C VAL A 25 16.57 -1.04 -2.00
N PRO A 26 15.43 -1.78 -1.96
CA PRO A 26 14.74 -2.18 -3.17
C PRO A 26 14.25 -1.01 -4.02
N LEU A 27 13.80 0.09 -3.40
CA LEU A 27 13.40 1.29 -4.13
C LEU A 27 14.55 1.89 -4.92
N LEU A 28 15.73 2.05 -4.32
CA LEU A 28 16.92 2.57 -5.01
C LEU A 28 17.35 1.65 -6.16
N LEU A 29 17.35 0.33 -5.93
CA LEU A 29 17.60 -0.64 -6.99
C LEU A 29 16.57 -0.53 -8.12
N PHE A 30 15.28 -0.45 -7.77
CA PHE A 30 14.22 -0.25 -8.75
C PHE A 30 14.44 1.02 -9.58
N LEU A 31 14.72 2.16 -8.94
CA LEU A 31 14.95 3.42 -9.64
C LEU A 31 16.15 3.36 -10.57
N THR A 32 17.23 2.69 -10.15
CA THR A 32 18.43 2.49 -10.97
C THR A 32 18.16 1.65 -12.22
N PHE A 33 17.39 0.57 -12.08
CA PHE A 33 17.12 -0.37 -13.17
C PHE A 33 15.76 -0.13 -13.86
N LYS A 34 15.02 0.90 -13.48
CA LYS A 34 13.70 1.22 -14.03
C LYS A 34 13.64 1.24 -15.55
N PRO A 35 14.55 1.90 -16.29
CA PRO A 35 14.49 1.93 -17.76
C PRO A 35 14.59 0.53 -18.37
N THR A 36 15.52 -0.29 -17.88
CA THR A 36 15.70 -1.68 -18.33
C THR A 36 14.50 -2.55 -18.00
N LEU A 37 13.98 -2.43 -16.77
CA LEU A 37 12.83 -3.16 -16.30
C LEU A 37 11.59 -2.86 -17.16
N PHE A 38 11.30 -1.57 -17.42
CA PHE A 38 10.17 -1.17 -18.25
C PHE A 38 10.35 -1.55 -19.71
N SER A 39 11.56 -1.46 -20.25
CA SER A 39 11.84 -1.98 -21.60
C SER A 39 11.46 -3.46 -21.70
N TYR A 40 11.80 -4.26 -20.70
CA TYR A 40 11.51 -5.70 -20.69
C TYR A 40 10.02 -5.99 -20.47
N THR A 41 9.40 -5.28 -19.52
CA THR A 41 7.97 -5.53 -19.19
C THR A 41 6.99 -5.01 -20.23
N ASN A 42 7.44 -4.12 -21.13
CA ASN A 42 6.62 -3.63 -22.25
C ASN A 42 6.75 -4.49 -23.51
N GLN A 43 7.67 -5.47 -23.54
CA GLN A 43 7.83 -6.36 -24.69
C GLN A 43 6.75 -7.44 -24.71
N THR A 44 5.89 -7.41 -25.72
CA THR A 44 4.82 -8.41 -25.90
C THR A 44 5.34 -9.81 -26.24
N SER A 45 6.60 -9.92 -26.71
CA SER A 45 7.29 -11.19 -26.93
C SER A 45 7.65 -11.93 -25.63
N VAL A 46 7.71 -11.22 -24.50
CA VAL A 46 7.95 -11.81 -23.18
C VAL A 46 6.61 -12.32 -22.61
N PRO A 47 6.54 -13.55 -22.12
CA PRO A 47 5.30 -14.10 -21.58
C PRO A 47 4.68 -13.20 -20.49
N LEU A 48 3.36 -13.01 -20.54
CA LEU A 48 2.61 -12.14 -19.63
C LEU A 48 2.91 -12.44 -18.16
N TRP A 49 2.89 -13.73 -17.78
CA TRP A 49 3.12 -14.16 -16.40
C TRP A 49 4.52 -13.80 -15.90
N PHE A 50 5.53 -13.91 -16.75
CA PHE A 50 6.89 -13.52 -16.38
C PHE A 50 6.97 -12.02 -16.08
N ARG A 51 6.40 -11.18 -16.97
CA ARG A 51 6.35 -9.73 -16.79
C ARG A 51 5.58 -9.34 -15.52
N LEU A 52 4.45 -10.02 -15.29
CA LEU A 52 3.61 -9.77 -14.12
C LEU A 52 4.32 -10.15 -12.81
N ILE A 53 4.95 -11.33 -12.75
CA ILE A 53 5.71 -11.77 -11.57
C ILE A 53 6.90 -10.84 -11.31
N LEU A 54 7.60 -10.41 -12.35
CA LEU A 54 8.73 -9.50 -12.21
C LEU A 54 8.30 -8.16 -11.58
N LEU A 55 7.24 -7.54 -12.11
CA LEU A 55 6.69 -6.30 -11.56
C LEU A 55 6.15 -6.49 -10.14
N ALA A 56 5.44 -7.59 -9.89
CA ALA A 56 4.91 -7.92 -8.57
C ALA A 56 6.03 -8.11 -7.53
N SER A 57 7.14 -8.74 -7.94
CA SER A 57 8.32 -8.91 -7.07
C SER A 57 8.94 -7.56 -6.71
N CYS A 58 9.04 -6.63 -7.65
CA CYS A 58 9.51 -5.27 -7.38
C CYS A 58 8.56 -4.54 -6.42
N GLN A 59 7.25 -4.61 -6.67
CA GLN A 59 6.25 -4.00 -5.80
C GLN A 59 6.29 -4.58 -4.39
N PHE A 60 6.31 -5.89 -4.26
CA PHE A 60 6.40 -6.55 -2.96
C PHE A 60 7.71 -6.21 -2.23
N ALA A 61 8.83 -6.15 -2.94
CA ALA A 61 10.11 -5.78 -2.34
C ALA A 61 10.09 -4.36 -1.76
N ILE A 62 9.39 -3.42 -2.41
CA ILE A 62 9.29 -2.03 -1.93
C ILE A 62 8.22 -1.90 -0.85
N ALA A 63 7.01 -2.44 -1.06
CA ALA A 63 5.84 -2.16 -0.23
C ALA A 63 5.39 -3.34 0.66
N GLY A 64 6.13 -4.44 0.71
CA GLY A 64 5.73 -5.63 1.47
C GLY A 64 6.86 -6.34 2.22
N LEU A 65 8.08 -6.30 1.68
CA LEU A 65 9.20 -7.09 2.22
C LEU A 65 9.55 -6.68 3.65
N GLY A 66 9.68 -5.38 3.91
CA GLY A 66 10.07 -4.86 5.23
C GLY A 66 9.07 -5.23 6.32
N THR A 67 7.79 -4.99 6.08
CA THR A 67 6.71 -5.29 7.02
C THR A 67 6.54 -6.79 7.23
N SER A 68 6.61 -7.59 6.16
CA SER A 68 6.54 -9.05 6.24
C SER A 68 7.71 -9.62 7.06
N THR A 69 8.91 -9.10 6.86
CA THR A 69 10.10 -9.51 7.61
C THR A 69 9.93 -9.22 9.11
N VAL A 70 9.48 -8.02 9.46
CA VAL A 70 9.23 -7.65 10.86
C VAL A 70 8.15 -8.53 11.47
N MET A 71 7.03 -8.75 10.79
CA MET A 71 5.95 -9.62 11.26
C MET A 71 6.45 -11.03 11.55
N LEU A 72 7.17 -11.64 10.62
CA LEU A 72 7.71 -12.99 10.77
C LEU A 72 8.72 -13.07 11.94
N TYR A 73 9.63 -12.11 12.01
CA TYR A 73 10.61 -12.03 13.08
C TYR A 73 9.97 -11.86 14.46
N ARG A 74 8.94 -11.01 14.57
CA ARG A 74 8.18 -10.77 15.80
C ARG A 74 7.12 -11.83 16.08
N LYS A 75 6.85 -12.77 15.16
CA LYS A 75 5.79 -13.76 15.23
C LYS A 75 4.39 -13.08 15.41
N GLU A 76 4.23 -11.89 14.83
CA GLU A 76 2.98 -11.16 14.87
C GLU A 76 2.02 -11.73 13.81
N SER A 77 0.77 -11.95 14.20
CA SER A 77 -0.25 -12.45 13.28
C SER A 77 -1.05 -11.31 12.64
N PHE A 78 -1.74 -11.60 11.55
CA PHE A 78 -2.69 -10.64 10.96
C PHE A 78 -3.74 -10.14 11.96
N ARG A 79 -4.15 -10.97 12.93
CA ARG A 79 -5.09 -10.58 14.00
C ARG A 79 -4.51 -9.52 14.92
N TYR A 80 -3.20 -9.51 15.13
CA TYR A 80 -2.52 -8.47 15.89
C TYR A 80 -2.73 -7.09 15.26
N PHE A 81 -2.76 -7.04 13.94
CA PHE A 81 -3.05 -5.83 13.15
C PHE A 81 -4.53 -5.64 12.86
N ARG A 82 -5.42 -6.28 13.63
CA ARG A 82 -6.88 -6.17 13.54
C ARG A 82 -7.49 -6.67 12.22
N LEU A 83 -6.76 -7.41 11.42
CA LEU A 83 -7.31 -8.16 10.28
C LEU A 83 -8.10 -9.37 10.82
N ILE A 84 -9.35 -9.11 11.11
CA ILE A 84 -10.31 -10.10 11.64
C ILE A 84 -11.54 -10.15 10.75
N THR A 85 -12.16 -11.31 10.68
CA THR A 85 -13.40 -11.51 9.91
C THR A 85 -14.64 -10.93 10.59
N LYS A 86 -14.54 -10.60 11.90
CA LYS A 86 -15.63 -9.96 12.65
C LYS A 86 -15.94 -8.60 12.02
N ASN A 87 -17.21 -8.36 11.71
CA ASN A 87 -17.69 -7.13 11.06
C ASN A 87 -17.10 -6.87 9.67
N LEU A 88 -16.67 -7.92 8.96
CA LEU A 88 -16.07 -7.78 7.62
C LEU A 88 -17.04 -7.09 6.64
N VAL A 89 -18.30 -7.54 6.59
CA VAL A 89 -19.30 -6.99 5.67
C VAL A 89 -19.60 -5.50 5.94
N PRO A 90 -19.90 -5.08 7.18
CA PRO A 90 -20.04 -3.65 7.50
C PRO A 90 -18.78 -2.83 7.16
N THR A 91 -17.59 -3.37 7.43
CA THR A 91 -16.32 -2.69 7.11
C THR A 91 -16.15 -2.51 5.60
N LEU A 92 -16.42 -3.54 4.80
CA LEU A 92 -16.36 -3.46 3.34
C LEU A 92 -17.37 -2.43 2.80
N PHE A 93 -18.59 -2.43 3.33
CA PHE A 93 -19.62 -1.48 2.93
C PHE A 93 -19.23 -0.03 3.27
N GLN A 94 -18.72 0.21 4.49
CA GLN A 94 -18.22 1.54 4.88
C GLN A 94 -17.03 1.97 4.02
N SER A 95 -16.10 1.08 3.72
CA SER A 95 -14.96 1.36 2.84
C SER A 95 -15.41 1.74 1.42
N LEU A 96 -16.43 1.04 0.92
CA LEU A 96 -17.02 1.35 -0.39
C LEU A 96 -17.69 2.73 -0.39
N LEU A 97 -18.46 3.06 0.67
CA LEU A 97 -19.09 4.38 0.81
C LEU A 97 -18.05 5.50 0.86
N ILE A 98 -16.93 5.28 1.57
CA ILE A 98 -15.83 6.26 1.66
C ILE A 98 -15.13 6.43 0.30
N ALA A 99 -14.95 5.33 -0.44
CA ALA A 99 -14.31 5.37 -1.75
C ALA A 99 -15.21 5.94 -2.86
N LEU A 100 -16.53 5.90 -2.67
CA LEU A 100 -17.53 6.27 -3.69
C LEU A 100 -17.33 7.68 -4.30
N PRO A 101 -17.07 8.75 -3.51
CA PRO A 101 -16.83 10.09 -4.09
C PRO A 101 -15.62 10.12 -5.03
N LEU A 102 -14.56 9.40 -4.69
CA LEU A 102 -13.37 9.26 -5.54
C LEU A 102 -13.64 8.47 -6.80
N ILE A 103 -14.39 7.37 -6.68
CA ILE A 103 -14.80 6.55 -7.82
C ILE A 103 -15.62 7.42 -8.78
N ILE A 104 -16.60 8.18 -8.28
CA ILE A 104 -17.42 9.09 -9.08
C ILE A 104 -16.55 10.14 -9.76
N LEU A 105 -15.61 10.76 -9.03
CA LEU A 105 -14.71 11.76 -9.59
C LEU A 105 -13.88 11.17 -10.73
N LYS A 106 -13.31 9.99 -10.57
CA LYS A 106 -12.54 9.29 -11.61
C LYS A 106 -13.39 8.93 -12.83
N VAL A 107 -14.64 8.51 -12.62
CA VAL A 107 -15.59 8.26 -13.71
C VAL A 107 -15.88 9.54 -14.50
N VAL A 108 -16.23 10.61 -13.79
CA VAL A 108 -16.61 11.90 -14.43
C VAL A 108 -15.42 12.54 -15.15
N THR A 109 -14.22 12.41 -14.62
CA THR A 109 -13.00 12.98 -15.22
C THR A 109 -12.33 12.05 -16.25
N HIS A 110 -12.92 10.89 -16.53
CA HIS A 110 -12.37 9.88 -17.45
C HIS A 110 -10.94 9.43 -17.09
N GLN A 111 -10.58 9.47 -15.80
CA GLN A 111 -9.26 9.14 -15.30
C GLN A 111 -9.08 7.64 -14.92
N PHE A 112 -9.88 6.76 -15.48
CA PHE A 112 -9.68 5.31 -15.36
C PHE A 112 -8.54 4.82 -16.26
N HIS A 113 -7.30 5.24 -15.97
CA HIS A 113 -6.20 4.94 -16.89
C HIS A 113 -5.33 3.76 -16.48
N SER A 114 -5.19 3.44 -15.22
CA SER A 114 -4.63 2.17 -14.77
C SER A 114 -4.86 1.96 -13.27
N TYR A 115 -5.14 0.73 -12.87
CA TYR A 115 -5.29 0.36 -11.47
C TYR A 115 -3.96 0.01 -10.79
N LEU A 116 -2.88 -0.07 -11.54
CA LEU A 116 -1.65 -0.66 -11.04
C LEU A 116 -0.50 0.31 -11.16
N PRO A 117 0.08 0.71 -10.02
CA PRO A 117 1.08 1.78 -9.94
C PRO A 117 2.34 1.53 -10.77
N LEU A 118 2.73 0.30 -11.01
CA LEU A 118 3.93 -0.06 -11.75
C LEU A 118 3.65 -0.59 -13.14
N GLN A 119 2.42 -0.45 -13.65
CA GLN A 119 2.03 -1.08 -14.90
C GLN A 119 1.78 -0.10 -16.03
N SER A 120 2.14 -0.53 -17.24
CA SER A 120 1.61 0.06 -18.46
C SER A 120 0.14 -0.32 -18.63
N ILE A 121 -0.66 0.59 -19.20
CA ILE A 121 -2.05 0.33 -19.62
C ILE A 121 -2.14 -0.95 -20.46
N GLN A 122 -1.12 -1.23 -21.25
CA GLN A 122 -1.03 -2.40 -22.10
C GLN A 122 -1.01 -3.71 -21.32
N LEU A 123 -0.24 -3.80 -20.22
CA LEU A 123 -0.20 -5.01 -19.40
C LEU A 123 -1.57 -5.31 -18.77
N THR A 124 -2.30 -4.29 -18.34
CA THR A 124 -3.67 -4.45 -17.83
C THR A 124 -4.63 -4.94 -18.92
N LYS A 125 -4.55 -4.38 -20.13
CA LYS A 125 -5.34 -4.84 -21.28
C LYS A 125 -5.01 -6.29 -21.63
N GLU A 126 -3.74 -6.65 -21.68
CA GLU A 126 -3.30 -8.01 -21.95
C GLU A 126 -3.82 -9.02 -20.92
N VAL A 127 -3.87 -8.65 -19.64
CA VAL A 127 -4.47 -9.47 -18.57
C VAL A 127 -5.96 -9.71 -18.84
N MET A 128 -6.69 -8.67 -19.21
CA MET A 128 -8.14 -8.77 -19.44
C MET A 128 -8.52 -9.63 -20.65
N ILE A 129 -7.69 -9.64 -21.69
CA ILE A 129 -7.96 -10.44 -22.93
C ILE A 129 -7.46 -11.87 -22.84
N GLN A 130 -6.77 -12.28 -21.77
CA GLN A 130 -6.39 -13.68 -21.57
C GLN A 130 -7.63 -14.56 -21.45
N SER A 131 -7.49 -15.82 -21.91
CA SER A 131 -8.56 -16.81 -21.73
C SER A 131 -8.71 -17.23 -20.27
N PHE A 132 -9.94 -17.67 -19.92
CA PHE A 132 -10.19 -18.34 -18.64
C PHE A 132 -9.38 -19.64 -18.53
N PRO A 133 -8.76 -19.96 -17.36
CA PRO A 133 -8.79 -19.22 -16.08
C PRO A 133 -7.65 -18.22 -15.91
N SER A 134 -6.76 -18.05 -16.89
CA SER A 134 -5.53 -17.27 -16.76
C SER A 134 -5.81 -15.78 -16.42
N ASN A 135 -6.84 -15.19 -17.03
CA ASN A 135 -7.24 -13.82 -16.76
C ASN A 135 -7.65 -13.60 -15.29
N ILE A 136 -8.46 -14.51 -14.73
CA ILE A 136 -8.90 -14.42 -13.33
C ILE A 136 -7.74 -14.59 -12.38
N LEU A 137 -6.88 -15.59 -12.63
CA LEU A 137 -5.70 -15.84 -11.80
C LEU A 137 -4.74 -14.65 -11.81
N ALA A 138 -4.47 -14.07 -12.98
CA ALA A 138 -3.63 -12.89 -13.10
C ALA A 138 -4.23 -11.69 -12.37
N TYR A 139 -5.55 -11.46 -12.50
CA TYR A 139 -6.25 -10.39 -11.79
C TYR A 139 -6.19 -10.58 -10.27
N LEU A 140 -6.46 -11.78 -9.76
CA LEU A 140 -6.36 -12.09 -8.33
C LEU A 140 -4.92 -11.90 -7.80
N PHE A 141 -3.93 -12.29 -8.58
CA PHE A 141 -2.53 -12.07 -8.23
C PHE A 141 -2.18 -10.59 -8.12
N ILE A 142 -2.67 -9.78 -9.06
CA ILE A 142 -2.56 -8.33 -9.04
C ILE A 142 -3.21 -7.75 -7.78
N CYS A 143 -4.46 -8.13 -7.50
CA CYS A 143 -5.18 -7.69 -6.30
C CYS A 143 -4.45 -8.05 -5.00
N LEU A 144 -3.82 -9.23 -4.96
CA LEU A 144 -3.05 -9.66 -3.80
C LEU A 144 -1.83 -8.76 -3.55
N ILE A 145 -1.06 -8.46 -4.58
CA ILE A 145 0.20 -7.72 -4.41
C ILE A 145 -0.04 -6.23 -4.26
N TRP A 146 -0.77 -5.61 -5.20
CA TRP A 146 -0.97 -4.15 -5.21
C TRP A 146 -2.14 -3.70 -4.32
N GLY A 147 -3.16 -4.54 -4.16
CA GLY A 147 -4.28 -4.22 -3.27
C GLY A 147 -3.97 -4.57 -1.82
N PHE A 148 -3.82 -5.87 -1.55
CA PHE A 148 -3.71 -6.35 -0.17
C PHE A 148 -2.37 -5.99 0.49
N TRP A 149 -1.24 -6.39 -0.11
CA TRP A 149 0.07 -6.21 0.53
C TRP A 149 0.47 -4.76 0.69
N GLU A 150 0.18 -3.94 -0.29
CA GLU A 150 0.44 -2.51 -0.20
C GLU A 150 -0.40 -1.86 0.91
N GLY A 151 -1.72 -2.11 0.94
CA GLY A 151 -2.58 -1.62 2.01
C GLY A 151 -2.17 -2.15 3.38
N PHE A 152 -1.81 -3.42 3.48
CA PHE A 152 -1.36 -4.03 4.71
C PHE A 152 -0.02 -3.45 5.21
N ASN A 153 0.88 -3.10 4.31
CA ASN A 153 2.12 -2.40 4.63
C ASN A 153 1.84 -1.11 5.41
N TYR A 154 0.86 -0.31 4.99
CA TYR A 154 0.45 0.91 5.70
C TYR A 154 -0.07 0.62 7.11
N VAL A 155 -0.87 -0.43 7.27
CA VAL A 155 -1.41 -0.84 8.58
C VAL A 155 -0.29 -1.18 9.55
N VAL A 156 0.69 -1.98 9.12
CA VAL A 156 1.82 -2.38 9.97
C VAL A 156 2.66 -1.17 10.37
N ILE A 157 3.05 -0.34 9.40
CA ILE A 157 3.85 0.86 9.66
C ILE A 157 3.13 1.80 10.62
N SER A 158 1.86 2.07 10.38
CA SER A 158 1.06 2.96 11.24
C SER A 158 0.97 2.43 12.68
N GLU A 159 0.79 1.13 12.87
CA GLU A 159 0.76 0.53 14.21
C GLU A 159 2.12 0.66 14.93
N LYS A 160 3.23 0.42 14.22
CA LYS A 160 4.58 0.61 14.78
C LYS A 160 4.85 2.07 15.14
N ILE A 161 4.42 3.02 14.32
CA ILE A 161 4.51 4.46 14.61
C ILE A 161 3.67 4.81 15.85
N ARG A 162 2.43 4.30 15.93
CA ARG A 162 1.56 4.51 17.08
C ARG A 162 2.21 4.04 18.38
N ILE A 163 2.83 2.86 18.37
CA ILE A 163 3.55 2.33 19.54
C ILE A 163 4.76 3.20 19.88
N ARG A 164 5.52 3.60 18.87
CA ARG A 164 6.74 4.40 19.06
C ARG A 164 6.47 5.75 19.71
N PHE A 165 5.40 6.43 19.27
CA PHE A 165 5.07 7.78 19.72
C PHE A 165 3.98 7.82 20.80
N LEU A 166 3.44 6.69 21.25
CA LEU A 166 2.38 6.57 22.25
C LEU A 166 1.13 7.41 21.92
N SER A 167 0.77 7.48 20.65
CA SER A 167 -0.40 8.24 20.24
C SER A 167 -1.70 7.54 20.61
N SER A 168 -2.63 8.28 21.19
CA SER A 168 -4.01 7.83 21.44
C SER A 168 -4.91 8.00 20.22
N TYR A 169 -4.54 8.88 19.29
CA TYR A 169 -5.30 9.18 18.08
C TYR A 169 -4.57 8.68 16.86
N TYR A 170 -4.96 7.51 16.39
CA TYR A 170 -4.31 6.81 15.29
C TYR A 170 -4.19 7.65 14.01
N TRP A 171 -5.18 8.48 13.71
CA TRP A 171 -5.28 9.26 12.48
C TRP A 171 -4.77 10.71 12.59
N LEU A 172 -4.62 11.20 13.81
CA LEU A 172 -4.10 12.56 14.08
C LEU A 172 -2.65 12.55 14.53
N ASP A 173 -2.07 11.37 14.65
CA ASP A 173 -0.67 11.27 15.02
C ASP A 173 0.21 11.79 13.88
N SER A 174 1.12 12.67 14.24
CA SER A 174 2.15 13.15 13.31
C SER A 174 2.90 12.01 12.64
N GLY A 175 3.07 10.88 13.35
CA GLY A 175 3.66 9.67 12.81
C GLY A 175 2.80 9.02 11.73
N ALA A 176 1.48 8.90 11.92
CA ALA A 176 0.57 8.36 10.93
C ALA A 176 0.51 9.24 9.68
N ILE A 177 0.46 10.56 9.87
CA ILE A 177 0.50 11.54 8.76
C ILE A 177 1.82 11.44 8.00
N THR A 178 2.95 11.38 8.71
CA THR A 178 4.27 11.24 8.10
C THR A 178 4.37 9.93 7.32
N CYS A 179 3.84 8.84 7.87
CA CYS A 179 3.79 7.56 7.17
C CYS A 179 2.96 7.65 5.88
N ALA A 180 1.76 8.23 5.94
CA ALA A 180 0.90 8.41 4.78
C ALA A 180 1.60 9.23 3.69
N ILE A 181 2.19 10.38 4.05
CA ILE A 181 2.94 11.25 3.14
C ILE A 181 4.12 10.49 2.54
N PHE A 182 4.90 9.79 3.36
CA PHE A 182 6.08 9.05 2.90
C PHE A 182 5.70 7.94 1.91
N CYS A 183 4.66 7.17 2.21
CA CYS A 183 4.16 6.13 1.31
C CYS A 183 3.69 6.72 -0.02
N HIS A 184 3.00 7.86 -0.01
CA HIS A 184 2.56 8.53 -1.24
C HIS A 184 3.69 9.18 -2.02
N LEU A 185 4.71 9.71 -1.35
CA LEU A 185 5.93 10.17 -2.02
C LEU A 185 6.63 9.04 -2.74
N ILE A 186 6.74 7.85 -2.13
CA ILE A 186 7.29 6.66 -2.77
C ILE A 186 6.46 6.31 -4.02
N HIS A 187 5.14 6.30 -3.93
CA HIS A 187 4.25 6.05 -5.06
C HIS A 187 4.43 7.10 -6.16
N GLY A 188 4.51 8.38 -5.82
CA GLY A 188 4.78 9.46 -6.77
C GLY A 188 6.11 9.29 -7.51
N ILE A 189 7.18 8.90 -6.81
CA ILE A 189 8.49 8.63 -7.41
C ILE A 189 8.43 7.43 -8.37
N ILE A 190 7.62 6.41 -8.05
CA ILE A 190 7.48 5.20 -8.86
C ILE A 190 6.69 5.44 -10.15
N GLY A 191 5.80 6.41 -10.20
CA GLY A 191 5.06 6.71 -11.44
C GLY A 191 3.65 7.24 -11.28
N PHE A 192 3.27 7.71 -10.08
CA PHE A 192 2.03 8.44 -9.88
C PHE A 192 2.17 9.92 -10.20
N ASP A 193 1.09 10.50 -10.67
CA ASP A 193 0.98 11.93 -10.77
C ASP A 193 0.57 12.57 -9.41
N ILE A 194 0.59 13.89 -9.38
CA ILE A 194 0.24 14.68 -8.20
C ILE A 194 -1.22 14.45 -7.74
N TYR A 195 -2.10 13.99 -8.63
CA TYR A 195 -3.50 13.71 -8.31
C TYR A 195 -3.64 12.55 -7.33
N THR A 196 -2.76 11.55 -7.38
CA THR A 196 -2.75 10.44 -6.43
C THR A 196 -2.47 10.91 -5.00
N LEU A 197 -1.62 11.93 -4.81
CA LEU A 197 -1.40 12.53 -3.50
C LEU A 197 -2.67 13.20 -2.97
N PHE A 198 -3.39 13.95 -3.82
CA PHE A 198 -4.66 14.58 -3.43
C PHE A 198 -5.75 13.54 -3.14
N GLU A 199 -5.83 12.48 -3.92
CA GLU A 199 -6.76 11.37 -3.68
C GLU A 199 -6.51 10.74 -2.31
N ALA A 200 -5.28 10.47 -1.98
CA ALA A 200 -4.91 9.89 -0.69
C ALA A 200 -5.21 10.81 0.49
N LEU A 201 -4.90 12.09 0.36
CA LEU A 201 -5.25 13.09 1.38
C LEU A 201 -6.77 13.18 1.56
N THR A 202 -7.53 13.13 0.47
CA THR A 202 -8.99 13.18 0.53
C THR A 202 -9.57 11.94 1.22
N VAL A 203 -9.10 10.74 0.87
CA VAL A 203 -9.49 9.49 1.55
C VAL A 203 -9.11 9.53 3.02
N PHE A 204 -7.92 10.01 3.34
CA PHE A 204 -7.45 10.16 4.71
C PHE A 204 -8.36 11.07 5.54
N ILE A 205 -8.72 12.24 4.99
CA ILE A 205 -9.62 13.22 5.64
C ILE A 205 -11.02 12.62 5.84
N LEU A 206 -11.56 11.90 4.84
CA LEU A 206 -12.87 11.27 4.93
C LEU A 206 -12.90 10.16 5.99
N ILE A 207 -11.90 9.28 6.01
CA ILE A 207 -11.77 8.22 7.02
C ILE A 207 -11.65 8.85 8.42
N TYR A 208 -10.84 9.90 8.54
CA TYR A 208 -10.67 10.63 9.80
C TYR A 208 -11.99 11.23 10.28
N GLY A 209 -12.71 11.91 9.39
CA GLY A 209 -14.02 12.50 9.71
C GLY A 209 -15.02 11.47 10.23
N MET A 210 -15.14 10.31 9.55
CA MET A 210 -16.03 9.24 9.99
C MET A 210 -15.65 8.64 11.35
N LEU A 211 -14.38 8.41 11.61
CA LEU A 211 -13.92 7.86 12.89
C LEU A 211 -14.08 8.86 14.04
N THR A 212 -14.02 10.16 13.76
CA THR A 212 -14.26 11.21 14.77
C THR A 212 -15.75 11.27 15.13
N ILE A 213 -16.64 11.17 14.14
CA ILE A 213 -18.10 11.15 14.36
C ILE A 213 -18.51 9.92 15.18
N GLN A 214 -17.95 8.74 14.88
CA GLN A 214 -18.23 7.51 15.65
C GLN A 214 -17.76 7.55 17.11
N LYS A 215 -16.85 8.42 17.46
CA LYS A 215 -16.32 8.55 18.83
C LYS A 215 -17.16 9.49 19.70
N HIS A 216 -17.97 10.36 19.09
CA HIS A 216 -18.83 11.33 19.78
C HIS A 216 -20.29 10.88 19.89
N ASN A 217 -20.64 9.72 19.32
CA ASN A 217 -21.89 8.98 19.50
C ASN A 217 -21.64 7.71 20.32
#